data_4d728cadc073e3887f74d4d4695b55ae
#
_entry.id   4d728cadc073e3887f74d4d4695b55ae
#
_cell.length_a   1.000
_cell.length_b   1.000
_cell.length_c   1.000
_cell.angle_alpha   90.00
_cell.angle_beta   90.00
_cell.angle_gamma   90.00
#
_symmetry.space_group_name_H-M   'P 1'
#
loop_
_entity.id
_entity.type
_entity.pdbx_description
1 polymer ?
#
loop_
_entity_poly.entity_id
_entity_poly.type
_entity_poly.pdbx_seq_one_letter_code
_entity_poly.pdbx_strand_id
1 'polypeptide(L)'
;MNASEAMAGRESLAEAWIPGVEIFPRRVFQQKGRGYFSELTRVSEGVLDRIGLAPRQWASALMHRESAKGFHIHPPHIPEGMAPEEWFRKLYVESPIDYSLRPYDREQWDVMFFLTGICEMLLVDERAGMPRRVMRFTIPGDSRPGPDNAAVVIPSGVAHALRNIGNEDLIMVYGTSTVFNPAWEGRIESGVEKAPLPTEWERYLELQ
;
A
#
# COMPACT_ATOMS: atom_id res chain seq x y z
N MET A 1 9.23 -9.38 -9.30
CA MET A 1 10.27 -8.42 -8.87
C MET A 1 10.24 -8.39 -7.34
N ASN A 2 11.38 -8.40 -6.65
CA ASN A 2 11.45 -8.19 -5.21
C ASN A 2 11.62 -6.69 -4.88
N ALA A 3 11.55 -6.34 -3.59
CA ALA A 3 11.61 -4.93 -3.18
C ALA A 3 12.97 -4.27 -3.48
N SER A 4 14.09 -5.00 -3.34
CA SER A 4 15.40 -4.44 -3.65
C SER A 4 15.60 -4.21 -5.15
N GLU A 5 15.10 -5.11 -6.00
CA GLU A 5 15.07 -4.92 -7.46
C GLU A 5 14.21 -3.70 -7.84
N ALA A 6 13.06 -3.53 -7.18
CA ALA A 6 12.20 -2.35 -7.41
C ALA A 6 12.92 -1.06 -7.01
N MET A 7 13.55 -1.02 -5.85
CA MET A 7 14.31 0.16 -5.39
C MET A 7 15.48 0.50 -6.31
N ALA A 8 16.26 -0.51 -6.70
CA ALA A 8 17.42 -0.33 -7.57
C ALA A 8 17.01 0.06 -9.01
N GLY A 9 15.89 -0.47 -9.49
CA GLY A 9 15.38 -0.24 -10.83
C GLY A 9 14.49 0.99 -10.99
N ARG A 10 14.30 1.81 -9.95
CA ARG A 10 13.35 2.94 -9.96
C ARG A 10 13.49 3.84 -11.19
N GLU A 11 14.72 4.18 -11.58
CA GLU A 11 14.98 5.03 -12.74
C GLU A 11 14.64 4.33 -14.07
N SER A 12 14.97 3.04 -14.20
CA SER A 12 14.64 2.24 -15.37
C SER A 12 13.16 1.85 -15.46
N LEU A 13 12.44 1.87 -14.33
CA LEU A 13 11.02 1.60 -14.21
C LEU A 13 10.18 2.88 -14.17
N ALA A 14 10.75 4.04 -14.53
CA ALA A 14 10.10 5.35 -14.38
C ALA A 14 8.68 5.40 -15.02
N GLU A 15 8.48 4.72 -16.14
CA GLU A 15 7.16 4.67 -16.80
C GLU A 15 6.15 3.79 -16.07
N ALA A 16 6.61 2.76 -15.34
CA ALA A 16 5.76 1.87 -14.56
C ALA A 16 5.64 2.32 -13.10
N TRP A 17 6.52 3.23 -12.63
CA TRP A 17 6.51 3.69 -11.25
C TRP A 17 5.33 4.61 -10.99
N ILE A 18 4.57 4.32 -9.95
CA ILE A 18 3.44 5.15 -9.51
C ILE A 18 3.99 6.36 -8.75
N PRO A 19 3.76 7.60 -9.21
CA PRO A 19 4.25 8.79 -8.52
C PRO A 19 3.72 8.88 -7.09
N GLY A 20 4.61 9.20 -6.15
CA GLY A 20 4.30 9.25 -4.71
C GLY A 20 4.45 7.94 -3.97
N VAL A 21 4.50 6.80 -4.66
CA VAL A 21 4.87 5.54 -4.02
C VAL A 21 6.35 5.58 -3.66
N GLU A 22 6.65 5.31 -2.38
CA GLU A 22 8.01 5.15 -1.90
C GLU A 22 8.21 3.73 -1.40
N ILE A 23 9.26 3.05 -1.87
CA ILE A 23 9.75 1.79 -1.32
C ILE A 23 11.12 2.10 -0.73
N PHE A 24 11.32 1.83 0.55
CA PHE A 24 12.56 2.15 1.23
C PHE A 24 13.03 1.02 2.14
N PRO A 25 14.38 0.84 2.26
CA PRO A 25 14.94 -0.27 2.99
C PRO A 25 14.62 -0.19 4.48
N ARG A 26 14.41 -1.36 5.08
CA ARG A 26 14.23 -1.51 6.52
C ARG A 26 15.56 -1.63 7.24
N ARG A 27 15.63 -1.07 8.44
CA ARG A 27 16.76 -1.27 9.34
C ARG A 27 16.48 -2.47 10.25
N VAL A 28 16.87 -3.65 9.80
CA VAL A 28 16.69 -4.91 10.54
C VAL A 28 18.05 -5.43 10.97
N PHE A 29 18.23 -5.62 12.28
CA PHE A 29 19.48 -6.04 12.89
C PHE A 29 19.31 -7.43 13.50
N GLN A 30 19.93 -8.43 12.89
CA GLN A 30 19.96 -9.79 13.41
C GLN A 30 20.68 -9.83 14.75
N GLN A 31 20.04 -10.40 15.75
CA GLN A 31 20.63 -10.65 17.07
C GLN A 31 20.89 -12.14 17.24
N LYS A 32 22.16 -12.54 17.19
CA LYS A 32 22.57 -13.94 17.23
C LYS A 32 21.94 -14.71 18.40
N GLY A 33 21.14 -15.73 18.09
CA GLY A 33 20.48 -16.60 19.07
C GLY A 33 19.29 -15.96 19.83
N ARG A 34 18.91 -14.71 19.51
CA ARG A 34 17.85 -13.99 20.24
C ARG A 34 16.76 -13.40 19.35
N GLY A 35 16.89 -13.54 18.02
CA GLY A 35 15.95 -12.95 17.06
C GLY A 35 16.54 -11.71 16.36
N TYR A 36 15.73 -10.69 16.17
CA TYR A 36 16.15 -9.45 15.51
C TYR A 36 15.60 -8.22 16.24
N PHE A 37 16.19 -7.08 15.94
CA PHE A 37 15.67 -5.75 16.26
C PHE A 37 15.43 -5.00 14.96
N SER A 38 14.29 -4.32 14.84
CA SER A 38 14.02 -3.47 13.70
C SER A 38 13.42 -2.13 14.12
N GLU A 39 13.84 -1.09 13.42
CA GLU A 39 13.22 0.23 13.55
C GLU A 39 12.10 0.36 12.54
N LEU A 40 10.88 0.74 12.96
CA LEU A 40 9.80 1.03 12.03
C LEU A 40 10.07 2.37 11.32
N THR A 41 10.26 3.42 12.08
CA THR A 41 10.53 4.76 11.55
C THR A 41 11.19 5.65 12.58
N ARG A 42 11.77 6.75 12.13
CA ARG A 42 12.22 7.88 12.96
C ARG A 42 11.41 9.11 12.57
N VAL A 43 10.94 9.83 13.58
CA VAL A 43 9.99 10.95 13.38
C VAL A 43 10.66 12.17 12.73
N SER A 44 11.97 12.33 12.91
CA SER A 44 12.72 13.53 12.49
C SER A 44 13.71 13.28 11.36
N GLU A 45 13.67 12.12 10.74
CA GLU A 45 14.59 11.77 9.65
C GLU A 45 14.04 10.65 8.76
N GLY A 46 14.59 10.52 7.57
CA GLY A 46 14.28 9.44 6.65
C GLY A 46 13.19 9.79 5.64
N VAL A 47 12.56 8.75 5.09
CA VAL A 47 11.61 8.92 3.99
C VAL A 47 10.35 9.64 4.46
N LEU A 48 9.80 9.25 5.61
CA LEU A 48 8.56 9.85 6.10
C LEU A 48 8.71 11.34 6.43
N ASP A 49 9.85 11.73 7.03
CA ASP A 49 10.17 13.12 7.31
C ASP A 49 10.31 13.92 5.99
N ARG A 50 11.05 13.38 5.02
CA ARG A 50 11.27 14.02 3.72
C ARG A 50 9.98 14.30 2.96
N ILE A 51 9.00 13.39 3.03
CA ILE A 51 7.70 13.56 2.36
C ILE A 51 6.63 14.21 3.23
N GLY A 52 6.97 14.56 4.48
CA GLY A 52 6.03 15.18 5.42
C GLY A 52 4.93 14.24 5.94
N LEU A 53 5.13 12.92 5.84
CA LEU A 53 4.14 11.95 6.31
C LEU A 53 4.29 11.70 7.82
N ALA A 54 3.37 12.24 8.60
CA ALA A 54 3.26 12.01 10.03
C ALA A 54 2.00 11.18 10.34
N PRO A 55 2.13 9.85 10.49
CA PRO A 55 0.97 9.01 10.78
C PRO A 55 0.26 9.40 12.07
N ARG A 56 -1.06 9.53 11.99
CA ARG A 56 -1.94 9.85 13.12
C ARG A 56 -2.53 8.62 13.79
N GLN A 57 -2.59 7.51 13.05
CA GLN A 57 -3.04 6.23 13.56
C GLN A 57 -2.03 5.15 13.19
N TRP A 58 -1.79 4.24 14.12
CA TRP A 58 -1.02 3.04 13.92
C TRP A 58 -1.87 1.82 14.20
N ALA A 59 -1.78 0.83 13.36
CA ALA A 59 -2.49 -0.42 13.52
C ALA A 59 -1.62 -1.60 13.10
N SER A 60 -2.00 -2.79 13.49
CA SER A 60 -1.40 -4.04 13.03
C SER A 60 -2.47 -4.95 12.46
N ALA A 61 -2.07 -5.78 11.51
CA ALA A 61 -2.93 -6.81 10.95
C ALA A 61 -2.16 -8.11 10.77
N LEU A 62 -2.88 -9.20 10.92
CA LEU A 62 -2.40 -10.54 10.61
C LEU A 62 -3.13 -11.04 9.37
N MET A 63 -2.39 -11.67 8.47
CA MET A 63 -2.91 -12.40 7.33
C MET A 63 -2.41 -13.83 7.40
N HIS A 64 -3.34 -14.77 7.42
CA HIS A 64 -2.99 -16.19 7.40
C HIS A 64 -2.24 -16.57 6.11
N ARG A 65 -1.57 -17.70 6.14
CA ARG A 65 -0.98 -18.26 4.92
C ARG A 65 -2.04 -18.38 3.83
N GLU A 66 -1.60 -18.19 2.60
CA GLU A 66 -2.47 -18.34 1.42
C GLU A 66 -3.72 -17.46 1.46
N SER A 67 -3.68 -16.32 2.17
CA SER A 67 -4.75 -15.34 2.16
C SER A 67 -4.37 -14.07 1.42
N ALA A 68 -5.37 -13.35 0.93
CA ALA A 68 -5.21 -12.05 0.30
C ALA A 68 -6.19 -11.04 0.89
N LYS A 69 -5.84 -9.77 0.80
CA LYS A 69 -6.70 -8.61 1.12
C LYS A 69 -6.61 -7.61 -0.03
N GLY A 70 -7.71 -7.06 -0.42
CA GLY A 70 -7.70 -6.01 -1.45
C GLY A 70 -8.99 -5.89 -2.21
N PHE A 71 -9.17 -4.96 -3.14
CA PHE A 71 -8.34 -3.75 -3.13
C PHE A 71 -8.86 -2.77 -2.09
N HIS A 72 -7.97 -2.20 -1.32
CA HIS A 72 -8.27 -0.99 -0.55
C HIS A 72 -7.86 0.22 -1.38
N ILE A 73 -8.63 1.28 -1.29
CA ILE A 73 -8.30 2.57 -1.88
C ILE A 73 -8.74 3.67 -0.92
N HIS A 74 -7.90 4.63 -0.70
CA HIS A 74 -8.22 5.80 0.09
C HIS A 74 -8.38 6.98 -0.86
N PRO A 75 -9.64 7.35 -1.15
CA PRO A 75 -9.86 8.48 -2.03
C PRO A 75 -9.49 9.77 -1.34
N PRO A 76 -9.22 10.78 -2.13
CA PRO A 76 -9.25 12.13 -1.63
C PRO A 76 -10.69 12.48 -1.20
N HIS A 77 -10.82 13.54 -0.46
CA HIS A 77 -12.04 14.12 0.10
C HIS A 77 -13.36 13.69 -0.57
N ILE A 78 -14.28 13.15 0.24
CA ILE A 78 -15.65 12.88 -0.16
C ILE A 78 -16.45 14.17 0.06
N PRO A 79 -17.12 14.73 -0.96
CA PRO A 79 -17.96 15.91 -0.80
C PRO A 79 -19.05 15.72 0.25
N GLU A 80 -19.34 16.78 0.99
CA GLU A 80 -20.40 16.75 1.99
C GLU A 80 -21.75 16.34 1.35
N GLY A 81 -22.43 15.40 2.02
CA GLY A 81 -23.73 14.88 1.54
C GLY A 81 -23.67 13.85 0.42
N MET A 82 -22.47 13.46 -0.04
CA MET A 82 -22.31 12.41 -1.06
C MET A 82 -21.95 11.07 -0.40
N ALA A 83 -22.60 10.00 -0.85
CA ALA A 83 -22.24 8.65 -0.41
C ALA A 83 -20.87 8.25 -0.98
N PRO A 84 -20.01 7.53 -0.20
CA PRO A 84 -18.71 7.08 -0.67
C PRO A 84 -18.77 6.32 -2.01
N GLU A 85 -19.70 5.40 -2.16
CA GLU A 85 -19.87 4.58 -3.37
C GLU A 85 -20.25 5.44 -4.59
N GLU A 86 -21.07 6.45 -4.40
CA GLU A 86 -21.43 7.39 -5.46
C GLU A 86 -20.24 8.25 -5.87
N TRP A 87 -19.45 8.70 -4.88
CA TRP A 87 -18.24 9.47 -5.12
C TRP A 87 -17.18 8.64 -5.86
N PHE A 88 -16.96 7.38 -5.44
CA PHE A 88 -16.08 6.46 -6.13
C PHE A 88 -16.49 6.23 -7.57
N ARG A 89 -17.78 5.98 -7.82
CA ARG A 89 -18.31 5.80 -9.16
C ARG A 89 -18.06 7.03 -10.03
N LYS A 90 -18.30 8.21 -9.53
CA LYS A 90 -18.03 9.47 -10.24
C LYS A 90 -16.55 9.66 -10.53
N LEU A 91 -15.68 9.37 -9.57
CA LEU A 91 -14.23 9.52 -9.73
C LEU A 91 -13.64 8.55 -10.75
N TYR A 92 -14.03 7.30 -10.67
CA TYR A 92 -13.32 6.22 -11.35
C TYR A 92 -14.06 5.69 -12.60
N VAL A 93 -15.33 5.98 -12.73
CA VAL A 93 -16.16 5.47 -13.84
C VAL A 93 -16.66 6.58 -14.75
N GLU A 94 -17.29 7.61 -14.19
CA GLU A 94 -18.05 8.59 -14.99
C GLU A 94 -17.25 9.82 -15.41
N SER A 95 -16.36 10.30 -14.57
CA SER A 95 -15.69 11.57 -14.81
C SER A 95 -14.31 11.60 -14.16
N PRO A 96 -13.23 11.38 -14.91
CA PRO A 96 -11.88 11.49 -14.36
C PRO A 96 -11.67 12.92 -13.82
N ILE A 97 -11.36 13.01 -12.52
CA ILE A 97 -10.99 14.25 -11.85
C ILE A 97 -9.47 14.37 -11.87
N ASP A 98 -8.98 15.53 -12.27
CA ASP A 98 -7.57 15.85 -12.18
C ASP A 98 -7.19 16.11 -10.72
N TYR A 99 -6.61 15.13 -10.07
CA TYR A 99 -6.14 15.21 -8.69
C TYR A 99 -4.96 16.15 -8.50
N SER A 100 -4.21 16.47 -9.54
CA SER A 100 -3.07 17.36 -9.46
C SER A 100 -3.49 18.81 -9.16
N LEU A 101 -4.75 19.14 -9.41
CA LEU A 101 -5.28 20.50 -9.29
C LEU A 101 -6.06 20.77 -7.99
N ARG A 102 -6.25 19.76 -7.12
CA ARG A 102 -7.02 19.94 -5.89
C ARG A 102 -6.24 19.48 -4.67
N PRO A 103 -5.88 20.38 -3.75
CA PRO A 103 -5.46 19.99 -2.41
C PRO A 103 -6.64 19.34 -1.69
N TYR A 104 -6.43 18.16 -1.15
CA TYR A 104 -7.43 17.45 -0.37
C TYR A 104 -7.14 17.61 1.11
N ASP A 105 -8.08 18.15 1.88
CA ASP A 105 -7.92 18.38 3.31
C ASP A 105 -7.81 17.07 4.13
N ARG A 106 -8.07 15.93 3.50
CA ARG A 106 -8.20 14.62 4.19
C ARG A 106 -7.65 13.47 3.36
N GLU A 107 -6.58 13.70 2.63
CA GLU A 107 -5.88 12.63 1.93
C GLU A 107 -5.33 11.60 2.92
N GLN A 108 -5.73 10.36 2.76
CA GLN A 108 -5.09 9.30 3.50
C GLN A 108 -3.92 8.73 2.72
N TRP A 109 -2.75 8.80 3.33
CA TRP A 109 -1.54 8.12 2.93
C TRP A 109 -1.24 7.03 3.92
N ASP A 110 -0.81 5.89 3.43
CA ASP A 110 -0.44 4.75 4.26
C ASP A 110 1.07 4.51 4.21
N VAL A 111 1.63 4.05 5.32
CA VAL A 111 2.96 3.45 5.35
C VAL A 111 2.85 2.05 5.94
N MET A 112 3.40 1.05 5.25
CA MET A 112 3.29 -0.36 5.64
C MET A 112 4.67 -0.96 5.94
N PHE A 113 4.73 -1.73 7.03
CA PHE A 113 5.91 -2.45 7.51
C PHE A 113 5.54 -3.91 7.71
N PHE A 114 6.35 -4.83 7.20
CA PHE A 114 6.11 -6.27 7.26
C PHE A 114 7.04 -6.89 8.28
N LEU A 115 6.50 -7.55 9.32
CA LEU A 115 7.27 -8.11 10.41
C LEU A 115 7.57 -9.59 10.18
N THR A 116 6.61 -10.36 9.66
CA THR A 116 6.74 -11.79 9.36
C THR A 116 6.13 -12.11 8.00
N GLY A 117 6.35 -13.32 7.51
CA GLY A 117 5.76 -13.79 6.24
C GLY A 117 6.47 -13.21 5.01
N ILE A 118 5.83 -13.35 3.86
CA ILE A 118 6.25 -12.74 2.60
C ILE A 118 5.01 -12.14 1.95
N CYS A 119 5.00 -10.82 1.86
CA CYS A 119 3.95 -10.08 1.18
C CYS A 119 4.23 -10.02 -0.32
N GLU A 120 3.28 -10.38 -1.15
CA GLU A 120 3.19 -9.91 -2.52
C GLU A 120 2.22 -8.73 -2.54
N MET A 121 2.71 -7.58 -3.00
CA MET A 121 1.94 -6.34 -3.08
C MET A 121 1.62 -6.01 -4.53
N LEU A 122 0.38 -5.60 -4.76
CA LEU A 122 -0.11 -5.08 -6.03
C LEU A 122 -0.64 -3.67 -5.78
N LEU A 123 -0.07 -2.70 -6.48
CA LEU A 123 -0.48 -1.31 -6.47
C LEU A 123 -1.00 -0.90 -7.84
N VAL A 124 -2.09 -0.17 -7.88
CA VAL A 124 -2.69 0.34 -9.12
C VAL A 124 -2.99 1.82 -8.95
N ASP A 125 -2.47 2.65 -9.86
CA ASP A 125 -2.77 4.08 -9.88
C ASP A 125 -4.16 4.30 -10.48
N GLU A 126 -5.10 4.59 -9.61
CA GLU A 126 -6.50 4.87 -9.99
C GLU A 126 -6.82 6.38 -9.94
N ARG A 127 -5.79 7.23 -9.82
CA ARG A 127 -5.97 8.67 -9.81
C ARG A 127 -6.37 9.18 -11.18
N ALA A 128 -7.46 9.93 -11.21
CA ALA A 128 -7.94 10.54 -12.45
C ALA A 128 -6.92 11.53 -13.03
N GLY A 129 -6.78 11.53 -14.34
CA GLY A 129 -5.79 12.36 -15.04
C GLY A 129 -4.37 11.80 -15.04
N MET A 130 -4.11 10.73 -14.31
CA MET A 130 -2.80 10.05 -14.30
C MET A 130 -2.82 8.81 -15.22
N PRO A 131 -1.70 8.47 -15.87
CA PRO A 131 -1.58 7.19 -16.52
C PRO A 131 -1.78 6.06 -15.52
N ARG A 132 -2.66 5.12 -15.86
CA ARG A 132 -2.90 3.95 -15.01
C ARG A 132 -1.67 3.04 -15.00
N ARG A 133 -0.92 3.09 -13.92
CA ARG A 133 0.28 2.30 -13.70
C ARG A 133 0.00 1.16 -12.73
N VAL A 134 0.70 0.05 -12.91
CA VAL A 134 0.60 -1.11 -12.05
C VAL A 134 2.01 -1.47 -11.55
N MET A 135 2.15 -1.60 -10.24
CA MET A 135 3.37 -2.09 -9.60
C MET A 135 3.07 -3.39 -8.87
N ARG A 136 3.88 -4.41 -9.09
CA ARG A 136 3.76 -5.71 -8.42
C ARG A 136 5.14 -6.16 -7.95
N PHE A 137 5.29 -6.40 -6.65
CA PHE A 137 6.57 -6.79 -6.06
C PHE A 137 6.37 -7.55 -4.76
N THR A 138 7.43 -8.23 -4.30
CA THR A 138 7.43 -9.01 -3.07
C THR A 138 8.31 -8.39 -2.00
N ILE A 139 7.88 -8.49 -0.74
CA ILE A 139 8.59 -7.99 0.43
C ILE A 139 8.60 -9.07 1.51
N PRO A 140 9.75 -9.60 1.91
CA PRO A 140 9.85 -10.45 3.09
C PRO A 140 9.70 -9.63 4.38
N GLY A 141 9.10 -10.24 5.40
CA GLY A 141 9.05 -9.65 6.73
C GLY A 141 10.40 -9.55 7.42
N ASP A 142 10.49 -8.70 8.45
CA ASP A 142 11.71 -8.47 9.25
C ASP A 142 12.22 -9.74 9.94
N SER A 143 11.37 -10.76 10.14
CA SER A 143 11.79 -12.10 10.62
C SER A 143 12.80 -12.81 9.71
N ARG A 144 12.93 -12.35 8.48
CA ARG A 144 13.89 -12.83 7.47
C ARG A 144 14.78 -11.66 7.01
N PRO A 145 15.76 -11.25 7.84
CA PRO A 145 16.60 -10.10 7.53
C PRO A 145 17.37 -10.26 6.22
N GLY A 146 17.29 -9.26 5.37
CA GLY A 146 17.96 -9.26 4.07
C GLY A 146 17.77 -7.93 3.32
N PRO A 147 18.37 -7.79 2.13
CA PRO A 147 18.29 -6.55 1.35
C PRO A 147 16.88 -6.25 0.83
N ASP A 148 16.03 -7.27 0.78
CA ASP A 148 14.65 -7.14 0.30
C ASP A 148 13.67 -6.63 1.36
N ASN A 149 14.10 -6.52 2.64
CA ASN A 149 13.25 -5.94 3.68
C ASN A 149 13.00 -4.46 3.37
N ALA A 150 11.76 -4.13 3.17
CA ALA A 150 11.34 -2.78 2.80
C ALA A 150 10.06 -2.36 3.51
N ALA A 151 9.85 -1.06 3.58
CA ALA A 151 8.57 -0.44 3.88
C ALA A 151 8.05 0.28 2.64
N VAL A 152 6.75 0.45 2.57
CA VAL A 152 6.07 1.05 1.41
C VAL A 152 5.19 2.18 1.86
N VAL A 153 5.33 3.35 1.23
CA VAL A 153 4.37 4.45 1.32
C VAL A 153 3.44 4.40 0.13
N ILE A 154 2.15 4.48 0.40
CA ILE A 154 1.09 4.42 -0.60
C ILE A 154 0.30 5.74 -0.52
N PRO A 155 0.32 6.55 -1.58
CA PRO A 155 -0.44 7.79 -1.61
C PRO A 155 -1.94 7.55 -1.79
N SER A 156 -2.73 8.55 -1.43
CA SER A 156 -4.15 8.62 -1.72
C SER A 156 -4.45 8.36 -3.20
N GLY A 157 -5.53 7.65 -3.49
CA GLY A 157 -5.94 7.30 -4.85
C GLY A 157 -5.16 6.16 -5.52
N VAL A 158 -4.22 5.54 -4.79
CA VAL A 158 -3.54 4.33 -5.24
C VAL A 158 -4.17 3.11 -4.57
N ALA A 159 -4.84 2.31 -5.39
CA ALA A 159 -5.42 1.06 -4.93
C ALA A 159 -4.32 0.05 -4.58
N HIS A 160 -4.50 -0.67 -3.49
CA HIS A 160 -3.51 -1.65 -3.02
C HIS A 160 -4.15 -2.95 -2.58
N ALA A 161 -3.52 -4.04 -2.97
CA ALA A 161 -3.87 -5.39 -2.55
C ALA A 161 -2.63 -6.12 -2.07
N LEU A 162 -2.82 -7.03 -1.12
CA LEU A 162 -1.75 -7.79 -0.48
C LEU A 162 -2.10 -9.28 -0.50
N ARG A 163 -1.12 -10.12 -0.77
CA ARG A 163 -1.22 -11.57 -0.67
C ARG A 163 -0.07 -12.11 0.16
N ASN A 164 -0.37 -13.01 1.10
CA ASN A 164 0.67 -13.74 1.81
C ASN A 164 1.10 -14.96 0.99
N ILE A 165 2.28 -14.89 0.41
CA ILE A 165 2.89 -15.98 -0.38
C ILE A 165 3.93 -16.77 0.42
N GLY A 166 4.12 -16.41 1.70
CA GLY A 166 5.03 -17.11 2.62
C GLY A 166 4.44 -18.40 3.18
N ASN A 167 5.28 -19.14 3.91
CA ASN A 167 4.90 -20.37 4.59
C ASN A 167 4.54 -20.18 6.07
N GLU A 168 4.42 -18.94 6.52
CA GLU A 168 4.01 -18.50 7.85
C GLU A 168 3.00 -17.37 7.75
N ASP A 169 2.33 -17.04 8.86
CA ASP A 169 1.43 -15.89 8.90
C ASP A 169 2.19 -14.60 8.66
N LEU A 170 1.60 -13.70 7.89
CA LEU A 170 2.14 -12.37 7.66
C LEU A 170 1.58 -11.41 8.69
N ILE A 171 2.47 -10.78 9.45
CA ILE A 171 2.13 -9.70 10.37
C ILE A 171 2.67 -8.41 9.80
N MET A 172 1.80 -7.43 9.68
CA MET A 172 2.17 -6.08 9.27
C MET A 172 1.76 -5.05 10.32
N VAL A 173 2.55 -3.98 10.39
CA VAL A 173 2.21 -2.73 11.09
C VAL A 173 2.07 -1.66 10.02
N TYR A 174 1.04 -0.85 10.14
CA TYR A 174 0.85 0.26 9.23
C TYR A 174 0.43 1.52 9.95
N GLY A 175 0.85 2.63 9.41
CA GLY A 175 0.50 3.97 9.87
C GLY A 175 -0.29 4.70 8.79
N THR A 176 -1.32 5.44 9.19
CA THR A 176 -2.17 6.23 8.29
C THR A 176 -2.10 7.71 8.65
N SER A 177 -2.09 8.58 7.65
CA SER A 177 -2.05 10.04 7.85
C SER A 177 -3.34 10.59 8.45
N THR A 178 -4.43 9.82 8.39
CA THR A 178 -5.74 10.15 8.98
C THR A 178 -6.12 9.12 10.04
N VAL A 179 -7.09 9.43 10.87
CA VAL A 179 -7.73 8.46 11.76
C VAL A 179 -8.84 7.76 10.97
N PHE A 180 -8.98 6.45 11.16
CA PHE A 180 -10.00 5.65 10.50
C PHE A 180 -11.40 6.28 10.61
N ASN A 181 -12.05 6.38 9.46
CA ASN A 181 -13.45 6.75 9.38
C ASN A 181 -14.10 5.90 8.27
N PRO A 182 -15.10 5.08 8.60
CA PRO A 182 -15.74 4.20 7.61
C PRO A 182 -16.35 4.94 6.42
N ALA A 183 -16.71 6.21 6.59
CA ALA A 183 -17.22 7.04 5.49
C ALA A 183 -16.15 7.42 4.44
N TRP A 184 -14.86 7.18 4.74
CA TRP A 184 -13.73 7.53 3.86
C TRP A 184 -12.96 6.31 3.37
N GLU A 185 -13.39 5.14 3.78
CA GLU A 185 -12.82 3.89 3.31
C GLU A 185 -13.45 3.47 1.99
N GLY A 186 -12.62 3.16 1.02
CA GLY A 186 -13.03 2.59 -0.24
C GLY A 186 -12.51 1.17 -0.40
N ARG A 187 -13.36 0.33 -0.95
CA ARG A 187 -12.99 -1.01 -1.39
C ARG A 187 -13.38 -1.15 -2.84
N ILE A 188 -12.43 -1.56 -3.65
CA ILE A 188 -12.71 -1.99 -5.02
C ILE A 188 -12.84 -3.50 -4.94
N GLU A 189 -14.06 -4.00 -5.14
CA GLU A 189 -14.30 -5.43 -5.18
C GLU A 189 -13.59 -6.06 -6.40
N SER A 190 -13.22 -7.32 -6.24
CA SER A 190 -12.68 -8.11 -7.36
C SER A 190 -13.69 -8.10 -8.51
N GLY A 191 -13.21 -7.84 -9.73
CA GLY A 191 -14.07 -7.76 -10.91
C GLY A 191 -14.43 -6.36 -11.39
N VAL A 192 -13.99 -5.33 -10.70
CA VAL A 192 -14.07 -3.97 -11.25
C VAL A 192 -13.10 -3.87 -12.43
N GLU A 193 -13.60 -3.52 -13.61
CA GLU A 193 -12.82 -3.47 -14.86
C GLU A 193 -11.54 -2.63 -14.77
N LYS A 194 -11.50 -1.68 -13.87
CA LYS A 194 -10.36 -0.75 -13.73
C LYS A 194 -9.16 -1.33 -13.00
N ALA A 195 -9.35 -2.29 -12.10
CA ALA A 195 -8.27 -2.90 -11.33
C ALA A 195 -8.42 -4.42 -11.28
N PRO A 196 -8.25 -5.13 -12.41
CA PRO A 196 -8.36 -6.56 -12.41
C PRO A 196 -7.26 -7.16 -11.53
N LEU A 197 -7.67 -7.96 -10.54
CA LEU A 197 -6.71 -8.78 -9.81
C LEU A 197 -6.09 -9.81 -10.76
N PRO A 198 -4.82 -10.17 -10.55
CA PRO A 198 -4.24 -11.29 -11.26
C PRO A 198 -5.10 -12.55 -11.05
N THR A 199 -5.33 -13.33 -12.10
CA THR A 199 -6.19 -14.54 -12.05
C THR A 199 -5.78 -15.51 -10.96
N GLU A 200 -4.48 -15.61 -10.69
CA GLU A 200 -3.95 -16.44 -9.61
C GLU A 200 -4.31 -15.96 -8.19
N TRP A 201 -4.87 -14.75 -8.06
CA TRP A 201 -5.33 -14.23 -6.78
C TRP A 201 -6.80 -14.53 -6.49
N GLU A 202 -7.60 -14.87 -7.46
CA GLU A 202 -9.04 -15.13 -7.31
C GLU A 202 -9.34 -16.13 -6.19
N ARG A 203 -8.62 -17.25 -6.15
CA ARG A 203 -8.79 -18.29 -5.12
C ARG A 203 -8.55 -17.80 -3.68
N TYR A 204 -7.80 -16.72 -3.49
CA TYR A 204 -7.50 -16.19 -2.15
C TYR A 204 -8.58 -15.22 -1.68
N LEU A 205 -9.37 -14.66 -2.59
CA LEU A 205 -10.44 -13.72 -2.29
C LEU A 205 -11.75 -14.45 -1.95
N GLU A 206 -11.93 -15.67 -2.41
CA GLU A 206 -13.10 -16.50 -2.10
C GLU A 206 -13.15 -16.90 -0.61
N LEU A 207 -12.06 -16.70 0.13
CA LEU A 207 -11.95 -17.03 1.55
C LEU A 207 -12.31 -15.86 2.49
N GLN A 208 -12.83 -14.74 1.99
CA GLN A 208 -13.20 -13.56 2.78
C GLN A 208 -14.63 -13.61 3.32
#